data_868a7d382fbd7c70cd6c826fa9bdb97f
#
_entry.id   868a7d382fbd7c70cd6c826fa9bdb97f
#
_cell.length_a   1.000
_cell.length_b   1.000
_cell.length_c   1.000
_cell.angle_alpha   90.00
_cell.angle_beta   90.00
_cell.angle_gamma   90.00
#
_symmetry.space_group_name_H-M   'P 1'
#
loop_
_entity.id
_entity.type
_entity.pdbx_description
1 polymer ?
#
loop_
_entity_poly.entity_id
_entity_poly.type
_entity_poly.pdbx_seq_one_letter_code
_entity_poly.pdbx_strand_id
1 'polypeptide(L)'
;MTAPRLKITYATLRADNEELHALYEAGLEKAKGRLGAYHRNFIDGADRDGDGTFEVRSPIDTDILVGTFAKGTRADVGDAIAAARRAQPAWFRLGWEKRLEILKAAAELISARQMEYGGLMAIEVGKTRMEALGEVEEAADLIRYYAKTAEDNAFYDHPMDNLGDAAVHTRSILRPHGVFAVISPFNFPMALAVGPTCAAMMAGNTVILKPASASAMTAIAILEAYRDAGVPDGVFNLVMGPGATVGAELQENRGIDGIVFTGSYEVGFDIFRNFSTRYPRPCIVEMGGKNPAIVLRSADLEEAAEGVMRASFGFSGQKCSANSRVYVERPVHDEFVRVLVEKTEQLAVGDPLPRPAFLGPVIDQVAVDRHQQAVAEARRDGTVFTGGERLTDGALARGFYVEPTVVGLPPSHRLFQDELFAPFVAVAAVDSLDEAIALANDNLYGLTAGVYSEDPAEVQQFLEEIHAGVLYVNRRAGATTGAWPGVQAFGGWKGSGSTGKSGLSMYYVAQFLREQSHTVVD
;
A
#
# COMPACT_ATOMS: atom_id res chain seq x y z
N MET A 1 -8.72 -29.33 -19.28
CA MET A 1 -9.39 -28.02 -19.44
C MET A 1 -9.57 -27.46 -18.03
N THR A 2 -8.82 -26.44 -17.66
CA THR A 2 -9.05 -25.70 -16.41
C THR A 2 -10.39 -24.97 -16.55
N ALA A 3 -11.25 -25.06 -15.52
CA ALA A 3 -12.51 -24.31 -15.49
C ALA A 3 -12.25 -22.82 -15.78
N PRO A 4 -13.17 -22.11 -16.47
CA PRO A 4 -13.02 -20.68 -16.71
C PRO A 4 -12.87 -20.00 -15.36
N ARG A 5 -11.79 -19.24 -15.23
CA ARG A 5 -11.41 -18.55 -14.00
C ARG A 5 -12.16 -17.23 -13.92
N LEU A 6 -12.81 -16.97 -12.79
CA LEU A 6 -13.41 -15.65 -12.54
C LEU A 6 -12.27 -14.61 -12.43
N LYS A 7 -12.22 -13.69 -13.39
CA LYS A 7 -11.27 -12.57 -13.33
C LYS A 7 -11.79 -11.51 -12.37
N ILE A 8 -10.99 -11.14 -11.38
CA ILE A 8 -11.32 -10.03 -10.48
C ILE A 8 -11.11 -8.71 -11.22
N THR A 9 -12.18 -7.94 -11.28
CA THR A 9 -12.24 -6.60 -11.88
C THR A 9 -13.27 -5.79 -11.10
N TYR A 10 -13.34 -4.49 -11.31
CA TYR A 10 -14.42 -3.68 -10.71
C TYR A 10 -15.83 -4.20 -11.04
N ALA A 11 -16.01 -4.82 -12.20
CA ALA A 11 -17.31 -5.37 -12.61
C ALA A 11 -17.66 -6.67 -11.91
N THR A 12 -16.66 -7.50 -11.57
CA THR A 12 -16.86 -8.81 -10.91
C THR A 12 -16.73 -8.73 -9.40
N LEU A 13 -16.02 -7.74 -8.86
CA LEU A 13 -15.83 -7.50 -7.43
C LEU A 13 -17.07 -6.78 -6.85
N ARG A 14 -18.20 -7.49 -6.83
CA ARG A 14 -19.49 -6.97 -6.38
C ARG A 14 -20.04 -7.83 -5.25
N ALA A 15 -20.67 -7.16 -4.27
CA ALA A 15 -21.23 -7.82 -3.09
C ALA A 15 -22.39 -8.78 -3.39
N ASP A 16 -23.03 -8.64 -4.56
CA ASP A 16 -24.11 -9.49 -5.04
C ASP A 16 -23.67 -10.66 -5.97
N ASN A 17 -22.35 -10.84 -6.14
CA ASN A 17 -21.80 -11.90 -7.00
C ASN A 17 -21.66 -13.23 -6.23
N GLU A 18 -22.68 -14.09 -6.31
CA GLU A 18 -22.72 -15.37 -5.59
C GLU A 18 -21.63 -16.37 -6.04
N GLU A 19 -21.23 -16.35 -7.32
CA GLU A 19 -20.11 -17.17 -7.80
C GLU A 19 -18.79 -16.76 -7.13
N LEU A 20 -18.53 -15.45 -7.03
CA LEU A 20 -17.38 -14.92 -6.32
C LEU A 20 -17.35 -15.40 -4.88
N HIS A 21 -18.49 -15.32 -4.20
CA HIS A 21 -18.59 -15.73 -2.80
C HIS A 21 -18.34 -17.22 -2.61
N ALA A 22 -18.90 -18.07 -3.47
CA ALA A 22 -18.66 -19.51 -3.40
C ALA A 22 -17.19 -19.89 -3.63
N LEU A 23 -16.53 -19.24 -4.59
CA LEU A 23 -15.10 -19.44 -4.84
C LEU A 23 -14.24 -18.94 -3.67
N TYR A 24 -14.59 -17.79 -3.08
CA TYR A 24 -13.90 -17.26 -1.92
C TYR A 24 -14.00 -18.18 -0.71
N GLU A 25 -15.19 -18.74 -0.39
CA GLU A 25 -15.37 -19.68 0.72
C GLU A 25 -14.46 -20.92 0.55
N ALA A 26 -14.38 -21.46 -0.67
CA ALA A 26 -13.46 -22.56 -0.97
C ALA A 26 -11.98 -22.18 -0.80
N GLY A 27 -11.60 -20.95 -1.17
CA GLY A 27 -10.27 -20.42 -0.97
C GLY A 27 -9.95 -20.18 0.51
N LEU A 28 -10.92 -19.66 1.26
CA LEU A 28 -10.82 -19.43 2.71
C LEU A 28 -10.55 -20.74 3.48
N GLU A 29 -11.20 -21.84 3.12
CA GLU A 29 -10.93 -23.15 3.74
C GLU A 29 -9.50 -23.63 3.46
N LYS A 30 -8.96 -23.38 2.26
CA LYS A 30 -7.53 -23.65 1.99
C LYS A 30 -6.62 -22.77 2.84
N ALA A 31 -6.95 -21.49 2.95
CA ALA A 31 -6.19 -20.54 3.79
C ALA A 31 -6.17 -20.99 5.25
N LYS A 32 -7.31 -21.41 5.81
CA LYS A 32 -7.41 -21.97 7.17
C LYS A 32 -6.54 -23.21 7.37
N GLY A 33 -6.40 -24.06 6.34
CA GLY A 33 -5.53 -25.23 6.38
C GLY A 33 -4.04 -24.93 6.50
N ARG A 34 -3.62 -23.69 6.31
CA ARG A 34 -2.21 -23.23 6.43
C ARG A 34 -1.87 -22.63 7.78
N LEU A 35 -2.86 -22.36 8.62
CA LEU A 35 -2.69 -21.67 9.89
C LEU A 35 -1.87 -22.49 10.89
N GLY A 36 -1.16 -21.79 11.78
CA GLY A 36 -0.38 -22.36 12.88
C GLY A 36 0.96 -22.98 12.47
N ALA A 37 1.30 -23.00 11.18
CA ALA A 37 2.57 -23.58 10.71
C ALA A 37 3.78 -22.71 11.09
N TYR A 38 4.96 -23.35 11.13
CA TYR A 38 6.23 -22.65 11.27
C TYR A 38 6.82 -22.31 9.90
N HIS A 39 7.22 -21.06 9.72
CA HIS A 39 7.81 -20.54 8.48
C HIS A 39 9.20 -19.96 8.72
N ARG A 40 10.12 -20.27 7.81
CA ARG A 40 11.51 -19.83 7.83
C ARG A 40 11.75 -18.60 6.97
N ASN A 41 12.85 -17.91 7.23
CA ASN A 41 13.43 -16.98 6.27
C ASN A 41 13.86 -17.75 5.03
N PHE A 42 14.00 -17.06 3.89
CA PHE A 42 14.45 -17.68 2.64
C PHE A 42 15.61 -16.88 2.06
N ILE A 43 16.79 -17.51 2.00
CA ILE A 43 18.04 -16.85 1.59
C ILE A 43 18.78 -17.80 0.65
N ASP A 44 19.15 -17.29 -0.54
CA ASP A 44 19.94 -18.03 -1.53
C ASP A 44 19.32 -19.38 -1.93
N GLY A 45 18.01 -19.41 -2.14
CA GLY A 45 17.28 -20.62 -2.53
C GLY A 45 17.00 -21.60 -1.38
N ALA A 46 17.34 -21.26 -0.13
CA ALA A 46 17.21 -22.17 1.00
C ALA A 46 16.48 -21.54 2.19
N ASP A 47 15.72 -22.40 2.88
CA ASP A 47 15.11 -22.05 4.16
C ASP A 47 16.17 -21.81 5.24
N ARG A 48 16.00 -20.78 6.06
CA ARG A 48 16.89 -20.38 7.15
C ARG A 48 16.12 -20.13 8.43
N ASP A 49 16.50 -20.81 9.49
CA ASP A 49 16.08 -20.47 10.83
C ASP A 49 16.73 -19.13 11.27
N GLY A 50 16.06 -18.41 12.15
CA GLY A 50 16.62 -17.18 12.74
C GLY A 50 17.07 -17.38 14.19
N ASP A 51 17.24 -16.28 14.91
CA ASP A 51 17.48 -16.28 16.35
C ASP A 51 16.14 -16.19 17.10
N GLY A 52 15.52 -17.35 17.31
CA GLY A 52 14.17 -17.48 17.88
C GLY A 52 13.06 -17.26 16.85
N THR A 53 11.86 -17.07 17.38
CA THR A 53 10.63 -16.96 16.59
C THR A 53 9.76 -15.82 17.07
N PHE A 54 8.76 -15.46 16.26
CA PHE A 54 7.65 -14.62 16.66
C PHE A 54 6.33 -15.21 16.12
N GLU A 55 5.27 -15.01 16.86
CA GLU A 55 3.91 -15.40 16.46
C GLU A 55 3.19 -14.24 15.80
N VAL A 56 2.36 -14.55 14.80
CA VAL A 56 1.35 -13.65 14.26
C VAL A 56 -0.01 -14.22 14.60
N ARG A 57 -0.83 -13.41 15.24
CA ARG A 57 -2.21 -13.74 15.59
C ARG A 57 -3.17 -12.84 14.83
N SER A 58 -4.33 -13.39 14.49
CA SER A 58 -5.33 -12.64 13.75
C SER A 58 -5.91 -11.48 14.56
N PRO A 59 -6.06 -10.28 13.99
CA PRO A 59 -6.75 -9.19 14.67
C PRO A 59 -8.27 -9.43 14.79
N ILE A 60 -8.82 -10.38 14.04
CA ILE A 60 -10.23 -10.78 14.09
C ILE A 60 -10.55 -11.49 15.40
N ASP A 61 -9.67 -12.41 15.79
CA ASP A 61 -9.74 -13.20 17.02
C ASP A 61 -8.32 -13.59 17.39
N THR A 62 -7.83 -13.08 18.52
CA THR A 62 -6.45 -13.28 18.98
C THR A 62 -6.13 -14.74 19.40
N ASP A 63 -7.15 -15.60 19.49
CA ASP A 63 -6.96 -17.03 19.67
C ASP A 63 -6.52 -17.73 18.37
N ILE A 64 -6.75 -17.11 17.20
CA ILE A 64 -6.32 -17.65 15.91
C ILE A 64 -4.82 -17.37 15.71
N LEU A 65 -4.01 -18.41 15.80
CA LEU A 65 -2.59 -18.36 15.44
C LEU A 65 -2.45 -18.44 13.91
N VAL A 66 -2.07 -17.34 13.26
CA VAL A 66 -1.80 -17.29 11.81
C VAL A 66 -0.58 -18.15 11.49
N GLY A 67 0.49 -17.98 12.25
CA GLY A 67 1.70 -18.77 12.10
C GLY A 67 2.80 -18.36 13.09
N THR A 68 3.83 -19.18 13.13
CA THR A 68 5.08 -18.91 13.85
C THR A 68 6.18 -18.68 12.82
N PHE A 69 6.96 -17.62 12.95
CA PHE A 69 7.91 -17.19 11.95
C PHE A 69 9.32 -17.07 12.52
N ALA A 70 10.33 -17.46 11.75
CA ALA A 70 11.73 -17.31 12.10
C ALA A 70 12.10 -15.83 12.26
N LYS A 71 12.77 -15.49 13.35
CA LYS A 71 13.21 -14.13 13.64
C LYS A 71 14.61 -13.91 13.10
N GLY A 72 14.70 -13.26 11.93
CA GLY A 72 15.94 -12.95 11.26
C GLY A 72 16.86 -12.03 12.07
N THR A 73 18.13 -12.16 11.85
CA THR A 73 19.23 -11.43 12.50
C THR A 73 19.91 -10.45 11.53
N ARG A 74 20.81 -9.61 12.04
CA ARG A 74 21.71 -8.79 11.20
C ARG A 74 22.61 -9.66 10.32
N ALA A 75 23.04 -10.83 10.81
CA ALA A 75 23.85 -11.78 10.04
C ALA A 75 23.07 -12.38 8.87
N ASP A 76 21.78 -12.74 9.06
CA ASP A 76 20.91 -13.23 7.98
C ASP A 76 20.74 -12.18 6.89
N VAL A 77 20.62 -10.90 7.25
CA VAL A 77 20.60 -9.80 6.27
C VAL A 77 21.93 -9.73 5.51
N GLY A 78 23.06 -9.86 6.20
CA GLY A 78 24.39 -9.91 5.57
C GLY A 78 24.52 -11.05 4.57
N ASP A 79 24.06 -12.26 4.92
CA ASP A 79 24.02 -13.43 4.04
C ASP A 79 23.10 -13.21 2.83
N ALA A 80 21.92 -12.61 3.04
CA ALA A 80 20.99 -12.28 1.97
C ALA A 80 21.58 -11.25 1.00
N ILE A 81 22.30 -10.23 1.50
CA ILE A 81 23.02 -9.25 0.67
C ILE A 81 24.11 -9.96 -0.16
N ALA A 82 24.88 -10.84 0.45
CA ALA A 82 25.93 -11.58 -0.24
C ALA A 82 25.35 -12.49 -1.35
N ALA A 83 24.24 -13.18 -1.07
CA ALA A 83 23.50 -13.99 -2.04
C ALA A 83 22.98 -13.13 -3.21
N ALA A 84 22.29 -12.04 -2.90
CA ALA A 84 21.75 -11.11 -3.87
C ALA A 84 22.84 -10.54 -4.79
N ARG A 85 23.99 -10.17 -4.24
CA ARG A 85 25.15 -9.70 -5.03
C ARG A 85 25.73 -10.75 -5.95
N ARG A 86 25.80 -12.01 -5.51
CA ARG A 86 26.27 -13.11 -6.38
C ARG A 86 25.31 -13.37 -7.54
N ALA A 87 24.02 -13.33 -7.28
CA ALA A 87 22.98 -13.61 -8.28
C ALA A 87 22.79 -12.47 -9.31
N GLN A 88 22.98 -11.22 -8.91
CA GLN A 88 22.66 -10.04 -9.72
C GLN A 88 23.28 -10.02 -11.12
N PRO A 89 24.59 -10.31 -11.33
CA PRO A 89 25.16 -10.27 -12.67
C PRO A 89 24.57 -11.30 -13.64
N ALA A 90 24.23 -12.49 -13.15
CA ALA A 90 23.59 -13.53 -13.96
C ALA A 90 22.15 -13.15 -14.31
N TRP A 91 21.40 -12.64 -13.32
CA TRP A 91 20.04 -12.14 -13.49
C TRP A 91 19.96 -11.00 -14.52
N PHE A 92 20.90 -10.04 -14.46
CA PHE A 92 20.97 -8.96 -15.44
C PHE A 92 21.29 -9.47 -16.84
N ARG A 93 22.30 -10.37 -16.99
CA ARG A 93 22.70 -10.93 -18.29
C ARG A 93 21.67 -11.87 -18.93
N LEU A 94 20.66 -12.33 -18.17
CA LEU A 94 19.56 -13.14 -18.69
C LEU A 94 18.77 -12.42 -19.80
N GLY A 95 18.85 -11.10 -19.85
CA GLY A 95 18.05 -10.25 -20.75
C GLY A 95 16.72 -9.84 -20.12
N TRP A 96 16.23 -8.69 -20.52
CA TRP A 96 14.99 -8.14 -19.93
C TRP A 96 13.76 -8.96 -20.35
N GLU A 97 13.73 -9.47 -21.58
CA GLU A 97 12.62 -10.28 -22.10
C GLU A 97 12.39 -11.52 -21.22
N LYS A 98 13.47 -12.21 -20.88
CA LYS A 98 13.36 -13.42 -20.07
C LYS A 98 13.01 -13.12 -18.62
N ARG A 99 13.50 -11.99 -18.06
CA ARG A 99 13.07 -11.52 -16.74
C ARG A 99 11.58 -11.21 -16.71
N LEU A 100 11.06 -10.54 -17.74
CA LEU A 100 9.62 -10.25 -17.85
C LEU A 100 8.79 -11.52 -18.00
N GLU A 101 9.25 -12.52 -18.77
CA GLU A 101 8.57 -13.80 -18.91
C GLU A 101 8.39 -14.49 -17.54
N ILE A 102 9.45 -14.57 -16.73
CA ILE A 102 9.41 -15.16 -15.39
C ILE A 102 8.46 -14.38 -14.47
N LEU A 103 8.55 -13.04 -14.47
CA LEU A 103 7.71 -12.23 -13.58
C LEU A 103 6.23 -12.22 -14.02
N LYS A 104 5.94 -12.24 -15.32
CA LYS A 104 4.56 -12.44 -15.82
C LYS A 104 4.00 -13.80 -15.40
N ALA A 105 4.82 -14.85 -15.37
CA ALA A 105 4.39 -16.14 -14.82
C ALA A 105 4.05 -16.04 -13.32
N ALA A 106 4.78 -15.25 -12.54
CA ALA A 106 4.44 -14.99 -11.14
C ALA A 106 3.07 -14.27 -11.01
N ALA A 107 2.77 -13.29 -11.87
CA ALA A 107 1.46 -12.65 -11.90
C ALA A 107 0.33 -13.64 -12.14
N GLU A 108 0.52 -14.59 -13.08
CA GLU A 108 -0.49 -15.63 -13.34
C GLU A 108 -0.66 -16.59 -12.16
N LEU A 109 0.40 -16.90 -11.43
CA LEU A 109 0.33 -17.72 -10.22
C LEU A 109 -0.37 -16.98 -9.07
N ILE A 110 -0.07 -15.70 -8.85
CA ILE A 110 -0.76 -14.86 -7.85
C ILE A 110 -2.25 -14.81 -8.14
N SER A 111 -2.62 -14.44 -9.35
CA SER A 111 -4.01 -14.46 -9.76
C SER A 111 -4.64 -15.87 -9.68
N ALA A 112 -3.90 -16.97 -9.97
CA ALA A 112 -4.42 -18.35 -9.86
C ALA A 112 -4.76 -18.74 -8.42
N ARG A 113 -4.10 -18.16 -7.45
CA ARG A 113 -4.26 -18.41 -6.03
C ARG A 113 -5.06 -17.31 -5.32
N GLN A 114 -5.71 -16.41 -6.07
CA GLN A 114 -6.34 -15.19 -5.53
C GLN A 114 -7.34 -15.48 -4.41
N MET A 115 -8.13 -16.55 -4.48
CA MET A 115 -9.12 -16.87 -3.46
C MET A 115 -8.47 -17.34 -2.15
N GLU A 116 -7.42 -18.15 -2.24
CA GLU A 116 -6.64 -18.59 -1.09
C GLU A 116 -5.84 -17.43 -0.47
N TYR A 117 -5.15 -16.66 -1.30
CA TYR A 117 -4.35 -15.52 -0.84
C TYR A 117 -5.22 -14.41 -0.25
N GLY A 118 -6.40 -14.15 -0.84
CA GLY A 118 -7.40 -13.24 -0.26
C GLY A 118 -7.90 -13.74 1.10
N GLY A 119 -8.15 -15.03 1.25
CA GLY A 119 -8.51 -15.64 2.53
C GLY A 119 -7.41 -15.52 3.58
N LEU A 120 -6.14 -15.74 3.21
CA LEU A 120 -4.98 -15.56 4.10
C LEU A 120 -4.88 -14.12 4.60
N MET A 121 -4.95 -13.12 3.71
CA MET A 121 -4.89 -11.71 4.08
C MET A 121 -6.10 -11.28 4.94
N ALA A 122 -7.29 -11.79 4.65
CA ALA A 122 -8.45 -11.51 5.48
C ALA A 122 -8.21 -11.98 6.93
N ILE A 123 -7.69 -13.18 7.12
CA ILE A 123 -7.37 -13.73 8.45
C ILE A 123 -6.19 -12.98 9.08
N GLU A 124 -5.11 -12.72 8.33
CA GLU A 124 -3.86 -12.18 8.87
C GLU A 124 -3.97 -10.72 9.29
N VAL A 125 -4.65 -9.88 8.50
CA VAL A 125 -4.71 -8.42 8.73
C VAL A 125 -6.13 -7.85 8.87
N GLY A 126 -7.14 -8.70 8.88
CA GLY A 126 -8.54 -8.28 9.12
C GLY A 126 -9.23 -7.59 7.93
N LYS A 127 -8.77 -7.81 6.70
CA LYS A 127 -9.43 -7.26 5.51
C LYS A 127 -10.76 -7.93 5.21
N THR A 128 -11.71 -7.16 4.69
CA THR A 128 -12.91 -7.76 4.10
C THR A 128 -12.56 -8.54 2.83
N ARG A 129 -13.42 -9.51 2.45
CA ARG A 129 -13.17 -10.33 1.26
C ARG A 129 -12.98 -9.52 -0.02
N MET A 130 -13.73 -8.42 -0.18
CA MET A 130 -13.64 -7.58 -1.37
C MET A 130 -12.31 -6.83 -1.43
N GLU A 131 -11.86 -6.30 -0.31
CA GLU A 131 -10.57 -5.60 -0.22
C GLU A 131 -9.40 -6.56 -0.39
N ALA A 132 -9.47 -7.75 0.22
CA ALA A 132 -8.43 -8.76 0.09
C ALA A 132 -8.30 -9.29 -1.34
N LEU A 133 -9.43 -9.64 -2.00
CA LEU A 133 -9.42 -10.11 -3.39
C LEU A 133 -8.96 -9.00 -4.36
N GLY A 134 -9.41 -7.77 -4.14
CA GLY A 134 -8.98 -6.60 -4.92
C GLY A 134 -7.47 -6.42 -4.86
N GLU A 135 -6.88 -6.51 -3.67
CA GLU A 135 -5.43 -6.35 -3.49
C GLU A 135 -4.61 -7.47 -4.13
N VAL A 136 -5.06 -8.73 -4.05
CA VAL A 136 -4.34 -9.83 -4.72
C VAL A 136 -4.26 -9.61 -6.22
N GLU A 137 -5.38 -9.22 -6.85
CA GLU A 137 -5.38 -8.95 -8.29
C GLU A 137 -4.62 -7.67 -8.63
N GLU A 138 -4.68 -6.63 -7.79
CA GLU A 138 -3.83 -5.43 -7.92
C GLU A 138 -2.35 -5.80 -7.95
N ALA A 139 -1.90 -6.70 -7.07
CA ALA A 139 -0.52 -7.16 -7.04
C ALA A 139 -0.11 -7.86 -8.35
N ALA A 140 -0.97 -8.69 -8.92
CA ALA A 140 -0.74 -9.32 -10.21
C ALA A 140 -0.73 -8.29 -11.36
N ASP A 141 -1.65 -7.35 -11.33
CA ASP A 141 -1.76 -6.30 -12.36
C ASP A 141 -0.62 -5.28 -12.27
N LEU A 142 -0.01 -5.04 -11.10
CA LEU A 142 1.24 -4.29 -10.97
C LEU A 142 2.35 -4.92 -11.81
N ILE A 143 2.54 -6.23 -11.72
CA ILE A 143 3.54 -6.94 -12.52
C ILE A 143 3.25 -6.78 -14.02
N ARG A 144 2.00 -7.01 -14.43
CA ARG A 144 1.58 -6.91 -15.86
C ARG A 144 1.77 -5.50 -16.40
N TYR A 145 1.36 -4.50 -15.62
CA TYR A 145 1.45 -3.10 -16.03
C TYR A 145 2.90 -2.62 -16.11
N TYR A 146 3.74 -2.93 -15.12
CA TYR A 146 5.15 -2.55 -15.15
C TYR A 146 5.91 -3.27 -16.27
N ALA A 147 5.59 -4.53 -16.56
CA ALA A 147 6.14 -5.23 -17.70
C ALA A 147 5.76 -4.54 -19.02
N LYS A 148 4.48 -4.20 -19.18
CA LYS A 148 4.01 -3.46 -20.36
C LYS A 148 4.71 -2.11 -20.51
N THR A 149 4.82 -1.32 -19.45
CA THR A 149 5.48 0.00 -19.52
C THR A 149 6.96 -0.10 -19.86
N ALA A 150 7.65 -1.14 -19.38
CA ALA A 150 9.05 -1.38 -19.72
C ALA A 150 9.21 -1.79 -21.19
N GLU A 151 8.32 -2.66 -21.71
CA GLU A 151 8.26 -3.04 -23.13
C GLU A 151 7.99 -1.82 -24.04
N ASP A 152 6.98 -1.01 -23.71
CA ASP A 152 6.60 0.19 -24.46
C ASP A 152 7.74 1.24 -24.54
N ASN A 153 8.65 1.24 -23.57
CA ASN A 153 9.82 2.12 -23.54
C ASN A 153 11.12 1.42 -24.04
N ALA A 154 11.01 0.33 -24.82
CA ALA A 154 12.15 -0.43 -25.32
C ALA A 154 13.19 -0.75 -24.21
N PHE A 155 12.69 -0.99 -23.00
CA PHE A 155 13.47 -1.19 -21.79
C PHE A 155 14.51 -0.08 -21.54
N TYR A 156 14.15 1.15 -21.92
CA TYR A 156 14.94 2.38 -21.68
C TYR A 156 16.33 2.33 -22.32
N ASP A 157 16.41 1.79 -23.53
CA ASP A 157 17.63 1.74 -24.34
C ASP A 157 17.37 2.45 -25.68
N HIS A 158 17.89 3.67 -25.80
CA HIS A 158 17.58 4.55 -26.91
C HIS A 158 18.84 5.04 -27.62
N PRO A 159 18.88 5.00 -28.98
CA PRO A 159 19.93 5.70 -29.72
C PRO A 159 19.79 7.22 -29.52
N MET A 160 20.93 7.90 -29.52
CA MET A 160 21.01 9.35 -29.46
C MET A 160 21.55 9.93 -30.78
N ASP A 161 21.55 11.25 -30.91
CA ASP A 161 22.02 11.94 -32.11
C ASP A 161 23.55 11.79 -32.25
N ASN A 162 24.05 11.52 -33.46
CA ASN A 162 25.47 11.43 -33.80
C ASN A 162 26.02 12.68 -34.50
N LEU A 163 25.23 13.75 -34.58
CA LEU A 163 25.57 15.03 -35.22
C LEU A 163 25.98 14.89 -36.70
N GLY A 164 25.46 13.86 -37.39
CA GLY A 164 25.72 13.59 -38.80
C GLY A 164 27.00 12.82 -39.08
N ASP A 165 27.75 12.40 -38.06
CA ASP A 165 28.92 11.52 -38.24
C ASP A 165 28.47 10.05 -38.16
N ALA A 166 28.45 9.39 -39.32
CA ALA A 166 27.99 7.99 -39.45
C ALA A 166 28.90 6.98 -38.73
N ALA A 167 30.16 7.34 -38.41
CA ALA A 167 31.08 6.52 -37.65
C ALA A 167 30.82 6.59 -36.13
N VAL A 168 30.00 7.54 -35.67
CA VAL A 168 29.71 7.73 -34.24
C VAL A 168 28.38 7.11 -33.89
N HIS A 169 28.38 6.17 -32.95
CA HIS A 169 27.19 5.50 -32.44
C HIS A 169 27.02 5.89 -30.98
N THR A 170 25.98 6.66 -30.69
CA THR A 170 25.66 7.11 -29.34
C THR A 170 24.33 6.51 -28.86
N ARG A 171 24.25 6.20 -27.59
CA ARG A 171 23.03 5.68 -26.97
C ARG A 171 22.93 6.05 -25.49
N SER A 172 21.72 6.25 -25.02
CA SER A 172 21.39 6.29 -23.60
C SER A 172 20.76 4.96 -23.20
N ILE A 173 21.25 4.35 -22.13
CA ILE A 173 20.75 3.08 -21.62
C ILE A 173 20.59 3.16 -20.09
N LEU A 174 19.45 2.69 -19.58
CA LEU A 174 19.26 2.56 -18.15
C LEU A 174 19.78 1.21 -17.64
N ARG A 175 20.54 1.25 -16.55
CA ARG A 175 21.22 0.10 -15.95
C ARG A 175 20.77 -0.10 -14.51
N PRO A 176 20.67 -1.36 -14.01
CA PRO A 176 20.32 -1.63 -12.61
C PRO A 176 21.35 -1.03 -11.65
N HIS A 177 20.90 -0.72 -10.44
CA HIS A 177 21.78 -0.31 -9.36
C HIS A 177 22.53 -1.48 -8.72
N GLY A 178 21.84 -2.62 -8.50
CA GLY A 178 22.41 -3.82 -7.88
C GLY A 178 21.43 -4.51 -6.93
N VAL A 179 21.57 -4.33 -5.62
CA VAL A 179 20.75 -4.96 -4.58
C VAL A 179 19.80 -3.94 -3.98
N PHE A 180 18.50 -4.23 -4.02
CA PHE A 180 17.46 -3.41 -3.37
C PHE A 180 16.93 -4.08 -2.12
N ALA A 181 16.79 -3.29 -1.04
CA ALA A 181 15.95 -3.63 0.10
C ALA A 181 14.52 -3.14 -0.16
N VAL A 182 13.53 -3.99 0.13
CA VAL A 182 12.11 -3.62 0.11
C VAL A 182 11.53 -3.88 1.49
N ILE A 183 11.04 -2.83 2.15
CA ILE A 183 10.41 -2.88 3.47
C ILE A 183 8.93 -2.54 3.27
N SER A 184 8.06 -3.54 3.42
CA SER A 184 6.63 -3.39 3.14
C SER A 184 5.77 -3.30 4.40
N PRO A 185 4.61 -2.60 4.33
CA PRO A 185 3.70 -2.42 5.45
C PRO A 185 2.73 -3.60 5.59
N PHE A 186 1.88 -3.55 6.63
CA PHE A 186 0.88 -4.58 6.88
C PHE A 186 -0.46 -4.34 6.16
N ASN A 187 -0.76 -3.08 5.81
CA ASN A 187 -2.11 -2.68 5.37
C ASN A 187 -2.43 -3.05 3.91
N PHE A 188 -1.42 -3.09 3.05
CA PHE A 188 -1.47 -3.67 1.70
C PHE A 188 -0.29 -4.62 1.53
N PRO A 189 -0.31 -5.76 2.24
CA PRO A 189 0.87 -6.59 2.42
C PRO A 189 1.33 -7.28 1.14
N MET A 190 0.41 -7.53 0.20
CA MET A 190 0.75 -8.15 -1.09
C MET A 190 1.11 -7.11 -2.14
N ALA A 191 0.27 -6.13 -2.39
CA ALA A 191 0.48 -5.15 -3.46
C ALA A 191 1.73 -4.28 -3.20
N LEU A 192 1.92 -3.78 -1.97
CA LEU A 192 3.07 -2.95 -1.60
C LEU A 192 4.37 -3.73 -1.34
N ALA A 193 4.32 -5.05 -1.38
CA ALA A 193 5.52 -5.89 -1.45
C ALA A 193 5.82 -6.31 -2.90
N VAL A 194 4.82 -6.80 -3.64
CA VAL A 194 4.98 -7.26 -5.03
C VAL A 194 5.34 -6.11 -5.96
N GLY A 195 4.71 -4.95 -5.86
CA GLY A 195 4.99 -3.80 -6.72
C GLY A 195 6.46 -3.41 -6.73
N PRO A 196 7.06 -3.04 -5.59
CA PRO A 196 8.48 -2.69 -5.51
C PRO A 196 9.43 -3.85 -5.84
N THR A 197 9.15 -5.08 -5.38
CA THR A 197 10.03 -6.22 -5.64
C THR A 197 10.05 -6.59 -7.11
N CYS A 198 8.89 -6.65 -7.78
CA CYS A 198 8.83 -6.96 -9.19
C CYS A 198 9.46 -5.85 -10.05
N ALA A 199 9.24 -4.56 -9.74
CA ALA A 199 9.85 -3.45 -10.46
C ALA A 199 11.39 -3.47 -10.36
N ALA A 200 11.92 -3.71 -9.16
CA ALA A 200 13.37 -3.88 -8.95
C ALA A 200 13.94 -5.07 -9.74
N MET A 201 13.27 -6.24 -9.70
CA MET A 201 13.70 -7.43 -10.43
C MET A 201 13.58 -7.26 -11.94
N MET A 202 12.52 -6.64 -12.46
CA MET A 202 12.38 -6.30 -13.89
C MET A 202 13.54 -5.45 -14.37
N ALA A 203 13.91 -4.44 -13.58
CA ALA A 203 15.05 -3.57 -13.86
C ALA A 203 16.41 -4.30 -13.87
N GLY A 204 16.46 -5.56 -13.40
CA GLY A 204 17.68 -6.37 -13.33
C GLY A 204 18.43 -6.26 -12.02
N ASN A 205 17.81 -5.68 -10.99
CA ASN A 205 18.29 -5.74 -9.61
C ASN A 205 17.89 -7.05 -8.95
N THR A 206 18.50 -7.36 -7.81
CA THR A 206 18.10 -8.40 -6.88
C THR A 206 17.49 -7.79 -5.64
N VAL A 207 16.70 -8.55 -4.89
CA VAL A 207 15.82 -8.00 -3.84
C VAL A 207 15.96 -8.77 -2.53
N ILE A 208 15.90 -8.02 -1.43
CA ILE A 208 15.69 -8.53 -0.08
C ILE A 208 14.38 -7.92 0.42
N LEU A 209 13.35 -8.76 0.60
CA LEU A 209 12.07 -8.33 1.16
C LEU A 209 12.09 -8.49 2.67
N LYS A 210 11.74 -7.41 3.37
CA LYS A 210 11.37 -7.40 4.79
C LYS A 210 9.91 -6.98 4.93
N PRO A 211 8.98 -7.90 5.19
CA PRO A 211 7.58 -7.55 5.46
C PRO A 211 7.42 -6.93 6.85
N ALA A 212 6.30 -6.25 7.07
CA ALA A 212 5.84 -5.99 8.44
C ALA A 212 5.63 -7.31 9.17
N SER A 213 5.94 -7.36 10.46
CA SER A 213 5.77 -8.61 11.24
C SER A 213 4.32 -9.08 11.26
N ALA A 214 3.36 -8.15 11.27
CA ALA A 214 1.92 -8.45 11.23
C ALA A 214 1.42 -9.05 9.90
N SER A 215 2.25 -9.11 8.85
CA SER A 215 1.88 -9.63 7.53
C SER A 215 2.92 -10.62 6.97
N ALA A 216 3.53 -11.40 7.84
CA ALA A 216 4.58 -12.35 7.48
C ALA A 216 4.06 -13.52 6.63
N MET A 217 2.82 -13.99 6.84
CA MET A 217 2.21 -15.07 6.07
C MET A 217 1.96 -14.65 4.61
N THR A 218 1.52 -13.41 4.38
CA THR A 218 1.39 -12.87 3.03
C THR A 218 2.75 -12.84 2.30
N ALA A 219 3.84 -12.54 3.00
CA ALA A 219 5.18 -12.58 2.40
C ALA A 219 5.63 -14.01 2.02
N ILE A 220 5.22 -15.03 2.79
CA ILE A 220 5.40 -16.45 2.41
C ILE A 220 4.63 -16.76 1.11
N ALA A 221 3.39 -16.29 0.97
CA ALA A 221 2.62 -16.48 -0.26
C ALA A 221 3.28 -15.82 -1.49
N ILE A 222 3.90 -14.65 -1.32
CA ILE A 222 4.68 -13.97 -2.37
C ILE A 222 5.92 -14.79 -2.74
N LEU A 223 6.68 -15.27 -1.74
CA LEU A 223 7.85 -16.13 -1.96
C LEU A 223 7.48 -17.38 -2.77
N GLU A 224 6.38 -18.06 -2.40
CA GLU A 224 5.88 -19.24 -3.13
C GLU A 224 5.58 -18.90 -4.60
N ALA A 225 4.91 -17.78 -4.86
CA ALA A 225 4.59 -17.37 -6.23
C ALA A 225 5.86 -17.09 -7.07
N TYR A 226 6.85 -16.39 -6.51
CA TYR A 226 8.10 -16.11 -7.20
C TYR A 226 8.94 -17.38 -7.44
N ARG A 227 9.06 -18.25 -6.44
CA ARG A 227 9.76 -19.54 -6.56
C ARG A 227 9.13 -20.43 -7.63
N ASP A 228 7.80 -20.59 -7.59
CA ASP A 228 7.05 -21.44 -8.53
C ASP A 228 7.07 -20.85 -9.96
N ALA A 229 7.25 -19.54 -10.11
CA ALA A 229 7.47 -18.88 -11.40
C ALA A 229 8.88 -19.06 -11.96
N GLY A 230 9.83 -19.59 -11.16
CA GLY A 230 11.20 -19.82 -11.58
C GLY A 230 12.13 -18.61 -11.37
N VAL A 231 11.84 -17.72 -10.43
CA VAL A 231 12.79 -16.69 -10.00
C VAL A 231 14.04 -17.40 -9.43
N PRO A 232 15.25 -17.14 -9.96
CA PRO A 232 16.45 -17.87 -9.56
C PRO A 232 16.87 -17.59 -8.11
N ASP A 233 17.58 -18.55 -7.51
CA ASP A 233 18.14 -18.44 -6.17
C ASP A 233 18.97 -17.16 -6.01
N GLY A 234 18.84 -16.49 -4.87
CA GLY A 234 19.51 -15.24 -4.56
C GLY A 234 18.93 -13.99 -5.24
N VAL A 235 18.09 -14.12 -6.28
CA VAL A 235 17.44 -12.96 -6.93
C VAL A 235 16.37 -12.35 -6.03
N PHE A 236 15.61 -13.19 -5.34
CA PHE A 236 14.66 -12.80 -4.30
C PHE A 236 15.03 -13.48 -3.00
N ASN A 237 15.14 -12.70 -1.92
CA ASN A 237 15.40 -13.18 -0.58
C ASN A 237 14.35 -12.63 0.37
N LEU A 238 13.93 -13.40 1.37
CA LEU A 238 12.95 -13.02 2.39
C LEU A 238 13.60 -13.10 3.77
N VAL A 239 13.66 -11.97 4.47
CA VAL A 239 14.15 -11.90 5.86
C VAL A 239 13.09 -11.25 6.73
N MET A 240 12.42 -12.07 7.53
CA MET A 240 11.38 -11.63 8.49
C MET A 240 12.03 -11.25 9.81
N GLY A 241 11.45 -10.30 10.52
CA GLY A 241 11.96 -9.90 11.85
C GLY A 241 11.73 -8.44 12.19
N PRO A 242 12.17 -8.02 13.39
CA PRO A 242 11.93 -6.67 13.90
C PRO A 242 12.59 -5.56 13.07
N GLY A 243 11.95 -4.38 13.06
CA GLY A 243 12.53 -3.18 12.45
C GLY A 243 13.89 -2.80 13.05
N ALA A 244 14.02 -2.92 14.36
CA ALA A 244 15.24 -2.55 15.08
C ALA A 244 16.49 -3.44 14.78
N THR A 245 16.29 -4.63 14.21
CA THR A 245 17.40 -5.52 13.82
C THR A 245 17.48 -5.67 12.31
N VAL A 246 16.52 -6.32 11.67
CA VAL A 246 16.51 -6.57 10.23
C VAL A 246 16.36 -5.26 9.44
N GLY A 247 15.43 -4.38 9.86
CA GLY A 247 15.22 -3.09 9.19
C GLY A 247 16.43 -2.16 9.31
N ALA A 248 17.01 -2.06 10.52
CA ALA A 248 18.18 -1.25 10.77
C ALA A 248 19.38 -1.74 9.94
N GLU A 249 19.62 -3.06 9.87
CA GLU A 249 20.71 -3.60 9.04
C GLU A 249 20.51 -3.31 7.55
N LEU A 250 19.29 -3.43 7.02
CA LEU A 250 18.99 -3.07 5.63
C LEU A 250 19.24 -1.59 5.32
N GLN A 251 18.99 -0.71 6.29
CA GLN A 251 19.27 0.73 6.16
C GLN A 251 20.76 1.05 6.24
N GLU A 252 21.47 0.46 7.20
CA GLU A 252 22.86 0.78 7.53
C GLU A 252 23.88 0.08 6.61
N ASN A 253 23.53 -1.12 6.10
CA ASN A 253 24.48 -1.95 5.35
C ASN A 253 24.82 -1.35 3.98
N ARG A 254 26.12 -1.18 3.74
CA ARG A 254 26.66 -0.62 2.49
C ARG A 254 26.50 -1.55 1.28
N GLY A 255 26.13 -2.79 1.50
CA GLY A 255 25.83 -3.77 0.47
C GLY A 255 24.45 -3.58 -0.19
N ILE A 256 23.61 -2.72 0.33
CA ILE A 256 22.34 -2.32 -0.29
C ILE A 256 22.59 -1.13 -1.21
N ASP A 257 22.19 -1.24 -2.48
CA ASP A 257 22.38 -0.19 -3.49
C ASP A 257 21.16 0.74 -3.62
N GLY A 258 19.99 0.29 -3.19
CA GLY A 258 18.77 1.08 -3.15
C GLY A 258 17.79 0.54 -2.12
N ILE A 259 16.90 1.38 -1.62
CA ILE A 259 15.88 1.01 -0.64
C ILE A 259 14.51 1.54 -1.05
N VAL A 260 13.50 0.69 -0.90
CA VAL A 260 12.09 1.07 -0.97
C VAL A 260 11.45 0.80 0.38
N PHE A 261 10.76 1.78 0.90
CA PHE A 261 10.02 1.69 2.15
C PHE A 261 8.60 2.21 1.97
N THR A 262 7.64 1.49 2.50
CA THR A 262 6.28 2.01 2.72
C THR A 262 5.90 1.80 4.17
N GLY A 263 5.46 2.88 4.84
CA GLY A 263 5.09 2.83 6.26
C GLY A 263 4.89 4.21 6.88
N SER A 264 5.16 4.35 8.19
CA SER A 264 4.98 5.62 8.89
C SER A 264 5.99 6.69 8.46
N TYR A 265 5.60 7.96 8.62
CA TYR A 265 6.47 9.11 8.32
C TYR A 265 7.77 9.07 9.12
N GLU A 266 7.70 8.78 10.41
CA GLU A 266 8.87 8.81 11.29
C GLU A 266 9.94 7.82 10.82
N VAL A 267 9.54 6.60 10.48
CA VAL A 267 10.48 5.56 10.02
C VAL A 267 10.95 5.87 8.59
N GLY A 268 10.05 6.22 7.69
CA GLY A 268 10.41 6.50 6.30
C GLY A 268 11.33 7.71 6.16
N PHE A 269 11.07 8.77 6.91
CA PHE A 269 11.92 9.97 6.89
C PHE A 269 13.27 9.74 7.58
N ASP A 270 13.34 8.90 8.61
CA ASP A 270 14.61 8.46 9.20
C ASP A 270 15.46 7.67 8.18
N ILE A 271 14.85 6.72 7.47
CA ILE A 271 15.51 5.99 6.38
C ILE A 271 15.99 6.97 5.31
N PHE A 272 15.14 7.89 4.85
CA PHE A 272 15.49 8.87 3.82
C PHE A 272 16.69 9.73 4.20
N ARG A 273 16.76 10.17 5.44
CA ARG A 273 17.87 11.02 5.96
C ARG A 273 19.17 10.25 6.15
N ASN A 274 19.11 8.98 6.52
CA ASN A 274 20.27 8.25 7.02
C ASN A 274 20.77 7.15 6.07
N PHE A 275 20.03 6.79 5.01
CA PHE A 275 20.42 5.70 4.10
C PHE A 275 21.67 6.03 3.27
N SER A 276 21.81 7.25 2.77
CA SER A 276 22.89 7.66 1.85
C SER A 276 24.03 8.40 2.56
N THR A 277 24.89 7.66 3.28
CA THR A 277 25.96 8.25 4.10
C THR A 277 27.29 8.51 3.37
N ARG A 278 27.54 7.88 2.23
CA ARG A 278 28.81 7.98 1.49
C ARG A 278 28.64 8.60 0.10
N TYR A 279 27.64 8.18 -0.63
CA TYR A 279 27.26 8.67 -1.94
C TYR A 279 25.73 8.50 -2.10
N PRO A 280 25.09 9.26 -2.99
CA PRO A 280 23.65 9.14 -3.22
C PRO A 280 23.28 7.74 -3.68
N ARG A 281 22.28 7.14 -3.00
CA ARG A 281 21.65 5.87 -3.38
C ARG A 281 20.15 6.10 -3.52
N PRO A 282 19.45 5.43 -4.44
CA PRO A 282 18.00 5.58 -4.54
C PRO A 282 17.32 5.18 -3.24
N CYS A 283 16.52 6.12 -2.72
CA CYS A 283 15.72 5.95 -1.52
C CYS A 283 14.29 6.35 -1.85
N ILE A 284 13.45 5.36 -2.10
CA ILE A 284 12.05 5.52 -2.47
C ILE A 284 11.23 5.25 -1.22
N VAL A 285 10.66 6.30 -0.63
CA VAL A 285 9.81 6.17 0.56
C VAL A 285 8.41 6.69 0.25
N GLU A 286 7.41 5.87 0.57
CA GLU A 286 6.00 6.20 0.58
C GLU A 286 5.51 6.11 2.02
N MET A 287 4.94 7.21 2.51
CA MET A 287 4.65 7.39 3.92
C MET A 287 3.16 7.70 4.12
N GLY A 288 2.81 8.06 5.33
CA GLY A 288 1.45 8.33 5.73
C GLY A 288 0.78 9.50 5.02
N GLY A 289 -0.47 9.74 5.39
CA GLY A 289 -1.30 10.82 4.87
C GLY A 289 -2.28 11.36 5.91
N LYS A 290 -2.61 12.64 5.80
CA LYS A 290 -3.71 13.29 6.51
C LYS A 290 -4.64 13.91 5.48
N ASN A 291 -5.37 13.05 4.79
CA ASN A 291 -5.99 13.37 3.53
C ASN A 291 -7.30 14.16 3.71
N PRO A 292 -7.44 15.34 3.07
CA PRO A 292 -8.64 16.13 3.13
C PRO A 292 -9.68 15.72 2.09
N ALA A 293 -10.95 15.93 2.41
CA ALA A 293 -12.02 16.13 1.45
C ALA A 293 -12.62 17.53 1.65
N ILE A 294 -12.95 18.22 0.57
CA ILE A 294 -13.62 19.51 0.57
C ILE A 294 -15.02 19.31 0.00
N VAL A 295 -16.03 19.78 0.71
CA VAL A 295 -17.44 19.70 0.28
C VAL A 295 -18.01 21.11 0.18
N LEU A 296 -18.34 21.52 -1.04
CA LEU A 296 -18.83 22.87 -1.34
C LEU A 296 -20.37 22.89 -1.41
N ARG A 297 -20.93 24.09 -1.38
CA ARG A 297 -22.40 24.30 -1.42
C ARG A 297 -23.08 23.77 -2.67
N SER A 298 -22.33 23.65 -3.77
CA SER A 298 -22.79 23.13 -5.05
C SER A 298 -22.80 21.60 -5.13
N ALA A 299 -22.22 20.90 -4.13
CA ALA A 299 -22.06 19.45 -4.16
C ALA A 299 -23.39 18.70 -3.99
N ASP A 300 -23.50 17.54 -4.61
CA ASP A 300 -24.47 16.51 -4.18
C ASP A 300 -24.01 15.95 -2.83
N LEU A 301 -24.74 16.31 -1.76
CA LEU A 301 -24.36 15.95 -0.38
C LEU A 301 -24.50 14.46 -0.10
N GLU A 302 -25.43 13.76 -0.76
CA GLU A 302 -25.61 12.32 -0.61
C GLU A 302 -24.41 11.56 -1.20
N GLU A 303 -23.95 11.95 -2.41
CA GLU A 303 -22.78 11.37 -3.06
C GLU A 303 -21.49 11.75 -2.31
N ALA A 304 -21.38 13.00 -1.85
CA ALA A 304 -20.24 13.47 -1.08
C ALA A 304 -20.08 12.69 0.24
N ALA A 305 -21.17 12.53 1.00
CA ALA A 305 -21.17 11.78 2.26
C ALA A 305 -20.86 10.29 2.04
N GLU A 306 -21.40 9.67 0.98
CA GLU A 306 -21.06 8.29 0.61
C GLU A 306 -19.56 8.15 0.29
N GLY A 307 -19.00 9.09 -0.48
CA GLY A 307 -17.59 9.11 -0.85
C GLY A 307 -16.68 9.30 0.35
N VAL A 308 -17.01 10.24 1.24
CA VAL A 308 -16.26 10.49 2.48
C VAL A 308 -16.35 9.26 3.40
N MET A 309 -17.53 8.70 3.62
CA MET A 309 -17.73 7.53 4.47
C MET A 309 -16.89 6.34 3.98
N ARG A 310 -16.94 6.02 2.68
CA ARG A 310 -16.15 4.91 2.10
C ARG A 310 -14.64 5.19 2.18
N ALA A 311 -14.22 6.41 1.88
CA ALA A 311 -12.82 6.80 1.93
C ALA A 311 -12.24 6.79 3.35
N SER A 312 -13.06 7.14 4.35
CA SER A 312 -12.62 7.23 5.75
C SER A 312 -12.58 5.87 6.44
N PHE A 313 -13.56 5.00 6.15
CA PHE A 313 -13.80 3.82 6.96
C PHE A 313 -13.46 2.49 6.28
N GLY A 314 -13.22 2.45 4.96
CA GLY A 314 -12.73 1.25 4.28
C GLY A 314 -11.46 0.72 4.95
N PHE A 315 -11.40 -0.59 5.19
CA PHE A 315 -10.33 -1.25 5.95
C PHE A 315 -10.08 -0.61 7.31
N SER A 316 -11.15 -0.17 7.98
CA SER A 316 -11.09 0.50 9.30
C SER A 316 -10.14 1.71 9.31
N GLY A 317 -10.10 2.48 8.22
CA GLY A 317 -9.25 3.66 8.10
C GLY A 317 -7.74 3.39 8.04
N GLN A 318 -7.32 2.14 7.94
CA GLN A 318 -5.91 1.73 7.94
C GLN A 318 -5.28 1.81 6.53
N LYS A 319 -5.52 2.92 5.85
CA LYS A 319 -4.98 3.23 4.53
C LYS A 319 -4.24 4.57 4.59
N CYS A 320 -3.06 4.63 4.01
CA CYS A 320 -2.33 5.90 3.86
C CYS A 320 -3.16 6.95 3.10
N SER A 321 -4.06 6.50 2.22
CA SER A 321 -4.99 7.30 1.43
C SER A 321 -6.35 7.53 2.08
N ALA A 322 -6.61 7.02 3.30
CA ALA A 322 -7.90 7.21 3.96
C ALA A 322 -8.19 8.70 4.17
N ASN A 323 -9.40 9.12 3.83
CA ASN A 323 -9.87 10.45 4.18
C ASN A 323 -10.03 10.54 5.71
N SER A 324 -9.46 11.54 6.34
CA SER A 324 -9.47 11.66 7.80
C SER A 324 -9.77 13.06 8.31
N ARG A 325 -9.96 14.03 7.39
CA ARG A 325 -10.44 15.40 7.68
C ARG A 325 -11.31 15.91 6.54
N VAL A 326 -12.38 16.60 6.89
CA VAL A 326 -13.34 17.13 5.93
C VAL A 326 -13.57 18.61 6.22
N TYR A 327 -13.45 19.43 5.19
CA TYR A 327 -13.77 20.85 5.21
C TYR A 327 -15.06 21.07 4.44
N VAL A 328 -16.10 21.51 5.14
CA VAL A 328 -17.45 21.67 4.55
C VAL A 328 -17.83 23.14 4.53
N GLU A 329 -18.27 23.64 3.39
CA GLU A 329 -18.71 25.01 3.29
C GLU A 329 -19.93 25.26 4.22
N ARG A 330 -19.85 26.31 5.03
CA ARG A 330 -20.76 26.57 6.16
C ARG A 330 -22.27 26.43 5.83
N PRO A 331 -22.80 26.90 4.69
CA PRO A 331 -24.23 26.77 4.39
C PRO A 331 -24.75 25.34 4.30
N VAL A 332 -23.88 24.36 4.00
CA VAL A 332 -24.25 22.95 3.84
C VAL A 332 -23.65 22.04 4.91
N HIS A 333 -22.91 22.60 5.88
CA HIS A 333 -22.19 21.84 6.90
C HIS A 333 -23.09 20.92 7.72
N ASP A 334 -24.15 21.46 8.31
CA ASP A 334 -25.01 20.70 9.24
C ASP A 334 -25.76 19.59 8.50
N GLU A 335 -26.21 19.87 7.27
CA GLU A 335 -26.88 18.87 6.44
C GLU A 335 -25.92 17.76 6.01
N PHE A 336 -24.70 18.11 5.57
CA PHE A 336 -23.67 17.13 5.23
C PHE A 336 -23.33 16.24 6.43
N VAL A 337 -23.11 16.83 7.62
CA VAL A 337 -22.82 16.08 8.84
C VAL A 337 -23.95 15.12 9.17
N ARG A 338 -25.22 15.56 9.08
CA ARG A 338 -26.38 14.69 9.29
C ARG A 338 -26.35 13.48 8.36
N VAL A 339 -26.17 13.70 7.06
CA VAL A 339 -26.12 12.61 6.06
C VAL A 339 -24.93 11.67 6.30
N LEU A 340 -23.76 12.24 6.61
CA LEU A 340 -22.56 11.44 6.90
C LEU A 340 -22.74 10.53 8.13
N VAL A 341 -23.35 11.07 9.20
CA VAL A 341 -23.67 10.31 10.42
C VAL A 341 -24.64 9.17 10.11
N GLU A 342 -25.75 9.47 9.43
CA GLU A 342 -26.75 8.47 9.06
C GLU A 342 -26.15 7.30 8.24
N LYS A 343 -25.26 7.61 7.29
CA LYS A 343 -24.55 6.58 6.52
C LYS A 343 -23.53 5.79 7.36
N THR A 344 -22.86 6.46 8.28
CA THR A 344 -21.86 5.83 9.15
C THR A 344 -22.49 4.85 10.13
N GLU A 345 -23.64 5.21 10.71
CA GLU A 345 -24.38 4.35 11.65
C GLU A 345 -24.95 3.08 11.00
N GLN A 346 -25.10 3.05 9.67
CA GLN A 346 -25.54 1.88 8.91
C GLN A 346 -24.41 0.90 8.60
N LEU A 347 -23.15 1.26 8.88
CA LEU A 347 -22.02 0.40 8.58
C LEU A 347 -21.97 -0.83 9.50
N ALA A 348 -21.91 -2.01 8.91
CA ALA A 348 -21.71 -3.24 9.65
C ALA A 348 -20.24 -3.38 10.06
N VAL A 349 -19.96 -3.33 11.37
CA VAL A 349 -18.64 -3.61 11.96
C VAL A 349 -18.64 -5.04 12.49
N GLY A 350 -17.64 -5.84 12.12
CA GLY A 350 -17.60 -7.21 12.62
C GLY A 350 -16.52 -8.07 11.96
N ASP A 351 -16.64 -9.39 12.18
CA ASP A 351 -15.78 -10.36 11.55
C ASP A 351 -15.84 -10.23 10.01
N PRO A 352 -14.73 -9.93 9.32
CA PRO A 352 -14.72 -9.72 7.88
C PRO A 352 -14.79 -11.02 7.05
N LEU A 353 -14.64 -12.17 7.67
CA LEU A 353 -14.67 -13.47 6.98
C LEU A 353 -16.07 -13.83 6.46
N PRO A 354 -17.17 -13.65 7.23
CA PRO A 354 -18.53 -13.70 6.69
C PRO A 354 -18.83 -12.51 5.77
N ARG A 355 -19.98 -12.55 5.06
CA ARG A 355 -20.35 -11.57 4.03
C ARG A 355 -20.67 -10.13 4.50
N PRO A 356 -21.27 -9.88 5.67
CA PRO A 356 -21.93 -8.60 5.89
C PRO A 356 -21.03 -7.48 6.40
N ALA A 357 -19.80 -7.74 6.86
CA ALA A 357 -18.96 -6.70 7.43
C ALA A 357 -18.45 -5.72 6.37
N PHE A 358 -18.65 -4.42 6.61
CA PHE A 358 -18.01 -3.33 5.87
C PHE A 358 -16.65 -2.97 6.49
N LEU A 359 -16.56 -2.98 7.84
CA LEU A 359 -15.33 -2.80 8.60
C LEU A 359 -14.98 -4.09 9.35
N GLY A 360 -13.72 -4.49 9.23
CA GLY A 360 -13.07 -5.46 10.11
C GLY A 360 -12.44 -4.79 11.34
N PRO A 361 -11.55 -5.52 12.04
CA PRO A 361 -10.78 -4.97 13.16
C PRO A 361 -9.70 -3.99 12.70
N VAL A 362 -9.17 -3.19 13.62
CA VAL A 362 -7.84 -2.59 13.49
C VAL A 362 -6.77 -3.63 13.81
N ILE A 363 -5.51 -3.37 13.43
CA ILE A 363 -4.47 -4.40 13.39
C ILE A 363 -4.04 -4.92 14.77
N ASP A 364 -4.04 -4.08 15.79
CA ASP A 364 -3.55 -4.42 17.12
C ASP A 364 -4.13 -3.55 18.23
N GLN A 365 -3.76 -3.84 19.48
CA GLN A 365 -4.17 -3.08 20.66
C GLN A 365 -3.66 -1.63 20.62
N VAL A 366 -2.49 -1.38 20.03
CA VAL A 366 -1.93 -0.02 19.93
C VAL A 366 -2.81 0.87 19.04
N ALA A 367 -3.37 0.30 17.98
CA ALA A 367 -4.34 1.00 17.12
C ALA A 367 -5.67 1.27 17.85
N VAL A 368 -6.15 0.32 18.66
CA VAL A 368 -7.33 0.54 19.55
C VAL A 368 -7.06 1.69 20.51
N ASP A 369 -5.93 1.65 21.22
CA ASP A 369 -5.60 2.66 22.23
C ASP A 369 -5.48 4.06 21.61
N ARG A 370 -4.88 4.16 20.42
CA ARG A 370 -4.77 5.42 19.66
C ARG A 370 -6.14 5.96 19.25
N HIS A 371 -7.03 5.11 18.79
CA HIS A 371 -8.41 5.49 18.47
C HIS A 371 -9.14 6.00 19.72
N GLN A 372 -9.11 5.25 20.81
CA GLN A 372 -9.76 5.63 22.06
C GLN A 372 -9.22 6.95 22.65
N GLN A 373 -7.91 7.17 22.56
CA GLN A 373 -7.29 8.42 22.96
C GLN A 373 -7.81 9.60 22.11
N ALA A 374 -7.86 9.44 20.79
CA ALA A 374 -8.37 10.47 19.89
C ALA A 374 -9.85 10.80 20.17
N VAL A 375 -10.66 9.78 20.44
CA VAL A 375 -12.07 9.96 20.84
C VAL A 375 -12.18 10.71 22.17
N ALA A 376 -11.38 10.37 23.17
CA ALA A 376 -11.38 11.06 24.45
C ALA A 376 -11.02 12.56 24.30
N GLU A 377 -10.09 12.88 23.43
CA GLU A 377 -9.76 14.27 23.10
C GLU A 377 -10.91 14.97 22.36
N ALA A 378 -11.49 14.31 21.36
CA ALA A 378 -12.63 14.88 20.63
C ALA A 378 -13.84 15.14 21.52
N ARG A 379 -14.12 14.29 22.51
CA ARG A 379 -15.17 14.50 23.50
C ARG A 379 -14.91 15.71 24.41
N ARG A 380 -13.65 15.99 24.70
CA ARG A 380 -13.24 17.14 25.53
C ARG A 380 -13.26 18.45 24.75
N ASP A 381 -12.79 18.44 23.51
CA ASP A 381 -12.43 19.65 22.75
C ASP A 381 -13.42 19.98 21.62
N GLY A 382 -14.43 19.12 21.39
CA GLY A 382 -15.43 19.29 20.34
C GLY A 382 -16.66 18.42 20.53
N THR A 383 -17.18 17.86 19.45
CA THR A 383 -18.39 17.02 19.44
C THR A 383 -18.09 15.69 18.77
N VAL A 384 -18.42 14.58 19.42
CA VAL A 384 -18.50 13.27 18.77
C VAL A 384 -19.93 13.09 18.26
N PHE A 385 -20.10 13.11 16.95
CA PHE A 385 -21.43 12.99 16.33
C PHE A 385 -21.93 11.55 16.33
N THR A 386 -21.04 10.56 16.07
CA THR A 386 -21.35 9.13 16.16
C THR A 386 -20.09 8.30 16.40
N GLY A 387 -20.27 7.09 16.93
CA GLY A 387 -19.19 6.13 17.19
C GLY A 387 -18.37 6.46 18.46
N GLY A 388 -17.14 5.97 18.47
CA GLY A 388 -16.16 6.25 19.53
C GLY A 388 -15.97 5.14 20.54
N GLU A 389 -16.68 4.03 20.44
CA GLU A 389 -16.54 2.94 21.42
C GLU A 389 -15.66 1.80 20.87
N ARG A 390 -14.99 1.11 21.79
CA ARG A 390 -14.43 -0.20 21.52
C ARG A 390 -15.56 -1.24 21.59
N LEU A 391 -15.64 -2.10 20.60
CA LEU A 391 -16.65 -3.16 20.54
C LEU A 391 -16.12 -4.42 21.24
N THR A 392 -16.81 -4.83 22.33
CA THR A 392 -16.38 -5.98 23.15
C THR A 392 -17.51 -6.99 23.37
N ASP A 393 -18.60 -6.91 22.62
CA ASP A 393 -19.74 -7.81 22.78
C ASP A 393 -19.51 -9.13 22.04
N GLY A 394 -19.76 -10.23 22.72
CA GLY A 394 -19.69 -11.57 22.17
C GLY A 394 -18.33 -11.91 21.55
N ALA A 395 -18.32 -12.27 20.26
CA ALA A 395 -17.11 -12.64 19.53
C ALA A 395 -16.13 -11.47 19.34
N LEU A 396 -16.64 -10.23 19.29
CA LEU A 396 -15.81 -9.03 19.07
C LEU A 396 -14.83 -8.76 20.23
N ALA A 397 -15.13 -9.29 21.42
CA ALA A 397 -14.25 -9.17 22.60
C ALA A 397 -12.85 -9.79 22.39
N ARG A 398 -12.72 -10.75 21.45
CA ARG A 398 -11.46 -11.44 21.17
C ARG A 398 -10.60 -10.78 20.12
N GLY A 399 -11.14 -9.77 19.40
CA GLY A 399 -10.45 -9.01 18.38
C GLY A 399 -10.25 -7.53 18.74
N PHE A 400 -9.81 -6.75 17.77
CA PHE A 400 -9.49 -5.33 17.93
C PHE A 400 -10.51 -4.45 17.21
N TYR A 401 -11.77 -4.50 17.62
CA TYR A 401 -12.87 -3.79 16.96
C TYR A 401 -13.16 -2.45 17.63
N VAL A 402 -13.27 -1.41 16.81
CA VAL A 402 -13.67 -0.07 17.21
C VAL A 402 -14.73 0.48 16.26
N GLU A 403 -15.60 1.34 16.74
CA GLU A 403 -16.63 1.98 15.92
C GLU A 403 -16.02 3.01 14.95
N PRO A 404 -16.57 3.12 13.72
CA PRO A 404 -16.28 4.24 12.84
C PRO A 404 -16.78 5.53 13.51
N THR A 405 -15.92 6.54 13.57
CA THR A 405 -16.14 7.72 14.41
C THR A 405 -16.11 9.00 13.58
N VAL A 406 -17.16 9.81 13.70
CA VAL A 406 -17.28 11.14 13.09
C VAL A 406 -17.29 12.19 14.19
N VAL A 407 -16.37 13.18 14.09
CA VAL A 407 -16.25 14.24 15.09
C VAL A 407 -16.25 15.63 14.47
N GLY A 408 -16.79 16.61 15.18
CA GLY A 408 -16.67 18.04 14.88
C GLY A 408 -15.61 18.67 15.76
N LEU A 409 -14.59 19.29 15.17
CA LEU A 409 -13.48 19.93 15.87
C LEU A 409 -13.06 21.21 15.15
N PRO A 410 -12.45 22.17 15.85
CA PRO A 410 -11.81 23.32 15.19
C PRO A 410 -10.72 22.84 14.22
N PRO A 411 -10.57 23.45 13.02
CA PRO A 411 -9.56 23.01 12.04
C PRO A 411 -8.11 23.16 12.52
N SER A 412 -7.88 23.98 13.57
CA SER A 412 -6.56 24.11 14.23
C SER A 412 -6.23 22.99 15.22
N HIS A 413 -7.18 22.10 15.51
CA HIS A 413 -6.96 20.98 16.44
C HIS A 413 -5.95 19.97 15.86
N ARG A 414 -5.09 19.37 16.71
CA ARG A 414 -4.08 18.41 16.25
C ARG A 414 -4.66 17.22 15.48
N LEU A 415 -5.89 16.81 15.76
CA LEU A 415 -6.57 15.73 15.03
C LEU A 415 -6.89 16.07 13.56
N PHE A 416 -6.70 17.33 13.13
CA PHE A 416 -6.62 17.72 11.72
C PHE A 416 -5.21 17.65 11.14
N GLN A 417 -4.17 17.44 11.96
CA GLN A 417 -2.77 17.41 11.55
C GLN A 417 -2.18 16.00 11.60
N ASP A 418 -2.49 15.22 12.66
CA ASP A 418 -1.87 13.93 12.92
C ASP A 418 -2.60 12.78 12.23
N GLU A 419 -1.84 11.86 11.62
CA GLU A 419 -2.37 10.61 11.08
C GLU A 419 -2.71 9.64 12.22
N LEU A 420 -3.96 9.19 12.28
CA LEU A 420 -4.40 8.21 13.30
C LEU A 420 -4.34 6.76 12.81
N PHE A 421 -4.48 6.53 11.52
CA PHE A 421 -4.51 5.20 10.91
C PHE A 421 -5.59 4.29 11.56
N ALA A 422 -6.78 4.83 11.74
CA ALA A 422 -7.92 4.24 12.42
C ALA A 422 -9.23 4.78 11.81
N PRO A 423 -10.39 4.18 12.07
CA PRO A 423 -11.67 4.62 11.50
C PRO A 423 -12.20 5.89 12.20
N PHE A 424 -11.55 7.01 11.90
CA PHE A 424 -11.81 8.31 12.53
C PHE A 424 -11.72 9.43 11.50
N VAL A 425 -12.77 10.27 11.43
CA VAL A 425 -12.81 11.44 10.55
C VAL A 425 -13.24 12.68 11.32
N ALA A 426 -12.48 13.78 11.16
CA ALA A 426 -12.79 15.08 11.73
C ALA A 426 -13.43 15.98 10.67
N VAL A 427 -14.50 16.69 11.02
CA VAL A 427 -15.24 17.60 10.16
C VAL A 427 -15.17 19.01 10.72
N ALA A 428 -14.95 20.00 9.85
CA ALA A 428 -14.98 21.43 10.21
C ALA A 428 -15.69 22.25 9.14
N ALA A 429 -16.41 23.30 9.58
CA ALA A 429 -17.00 24.28 8.68
C ALA A 429 -15.94 25.28 8.20
N VAL A 430 -16.02 25.67 6.92
CA VAL A 430 -15.21 26.73 6.29
C VAL A 430 -16.11 27.73 5.58
N ASP A 431 -15.59 28.94 5.32
CA ASP A 431 -16.38 30.00 4.72
C ASP A 431 -16.25 30.07 3.19
N SER A 432 -15.16 29.45 2.63
CA SER A 432 -14.89 29.45 1.19
C SER A 432 -13.99 28.30 0.76
N LEU A 433 -13.91 28.07 -0.56
CA LEU A 433 -12.94 27.15 -1.17
C LEU A 433 -11.49 27.57 -0.88
N ASP A 434 -11.19 28.89 -0.94
CA ASP A 434 -9.84 29.42 -0.65
C ASP A 434 -9.39 29.03 0.76
N GLU A 435 -10.26 29.20 1.76
CA GLU A 435 -9.99 28.79 3.14
C GLU A 435 -9.78 27.27 3.23
N ALA A 436 -10.66 26.49 2.59
CA ALA A 436 -10.57 25.04 2.59
C ALA A 436 -9.25 24.55 1.99
N ILE A 437 -8.81 25.10 0.85
CA ILE A 437 -7.55 24.79 0.20
C ILE A 437 -6.36 25.19 1.08
N ALA A 438 -6.39 26.38 1.67
CA ALA A 438 -5.34 26.86 2.57
C ALA A 438 -5.17 25.91 3.76
N LEU A 439 -6.24 25.53 4.45
CA LEU A 439 -6.24 24.60 5.56
C LEU A 439 -5.83 23.18 5.13
N ALA A 440 -6.26 22.74 3.96
CA ALA A 440 -5.90 21.44 3.40
C ALA A 440 -4.41 21.36 3.09
N ASN A 441 -3.82 22.46 2.58
CA ASN A 441 -2.41 22.55 2.25
C ASN A 441 -1.51 22.75 3.46
N ASP A 442 -2.02 23.31 4.56
CA ASP A 442 -1.25 23.52 5.81
C ASP A 442 -1.18 22.21 6.61
N ASN A 443 -0.42 21.26 6.09
CA ASN A 443 -0.16 19.96 6.70
C ASN A 443 1.18 19.41 6.24
N LEU A 444 1.77 18.55 7.08
CA LEU A 444 3.01 17.83 6.77
C LEU A 444 2.83 16.91 5.54
N TYR A 445 1.68 16.30 5.40
CA TYR A 445 1.37 15.30 4.38
C TYR A 445 0.80 15.92 3.10
N GLY A 446 0.86 15.16 2.01
CA GLY A 446 0.27 15.51 0.73
C GLY A 446 0.07 14.26 -0.15
N LEU A 447 -0.64 13.23 0.36
CA LEU A 447 -0.85 12.00 -0.39
C LEU A 447 -2.07 12.09 -1.28
N THR A 448 -3.28 12.17 -0.71
CA THR A 448 -4.53 12.29 -1.47
C THR A 448 -5.34 13.50 -1.04
N ALA A 449 -6.16 14.04 -1.95
CA ALA A 449 -7.15 15.07 -1.65
C ALA A 449 -8.36 14.94 -2.57
N GLY A 450 -9.54 15.27 -2.06
CA GLY A 450 -10.78 15.24 -2.81
C GLY A 450 -11.59 16.51 -2.71
N VAL A 451 -12.38 16.79 -3.76
CA VAL A 451 -13.38 17.84 -3.77
C VAL A 451 -14.72 17.31 -4.26
N TYR A 452 -15.78 17.79 -3.69
CA TYR A 452 -17.15 17.59 -4.13
C TYR A 452 -17.75 18.97 -4.47
N SER A 453 -18.05 19.19 -5.72
CA SER A 453 -18.58 20.41 -6.29
C SER A 453 -19.17 20.16 -7.68
N GLU A 454 -20.27 20.79 -8.01
CA GLU A 454 -20.84 20.82 -9.36
C GLU A 454 -20.39 22.06 -10.18
N ASP A 455 -19.64 22.99 -9.56
CA ASP A 455 -19.11 24.17 -10.24
C ASP A 455 -17.74 23.85 -10.88
N PRO A 456 -17.62 23.90 -12.23
CA PRO A 456 -16.36 23.63 -12.92
C PRO A 456 -15.22 24.60 -12.54
N ALA A 457 -15.53 25.84 -12.15
CA ALA A 457 -14.50 26.80 -11.75
C ALA A 457 -13.90 26.43 -10.38
N GLU A 458 -14.73 26.00 -9.44
CA GLU A 458 -14.28 25.49 -8.13
C GLU A 458 -13.43 24.22 -8.31
N VAL A 459 -13.86 23.31 -9.19
CA VAL A 459 -13.10 22.08 -9.52
C VAL A 459 -11.73 22.43 -10.11
N GLN A 460 -11.67 23.36 -11.06
CA GLN A 460 -10.42 23.76 -11.71
C GLN A 460 -9.48 24.41 -10.70
N GLN A 461 -9.95 25.31 -9.85
CA GLN A 461 -9.17 25.94 -8.79
C GLN A 461 -8.61 24.89 -7.84
N PHE A 462 -9.42 23.93 -7.38
CA PHE A 462 -8.94 22.84 -6.53
C PHE A 462 -7.82 22.05 -7.21
N LEU A 463 -7.96 21.66 -8.46
CA LEU A 463 -6.96 20.87 -9.18
C LEU A 463 -5.63 21.62 -9.36
N GLU A 464 -5.67 22.95 -9.44
CA GLU A 464 -4.47 23.80 -9.62
C GLU A 464 -3.75 24.12 -8.31
N GLU A 465 -4.50 24.28 -7.21
CA GLU A 465 -3.96 24.85 -5.98
C GLU A 465 -3.72 23.83 -4.86
N ILE A 466 -4.31 22.63 -4.93
CA ILE A 466 -4.16 21.63 -3.85
C ILE A 466 -2.80 20.93 -3.91
N HIS A 467 -2.15 20.74 -2.76
CA HIS A 467 -0.83 20.15 -2.65
C HIS A 467 -0.88 18.68 -2.24
N ALA A 468 -1.34 17.82 -3.15
CA ALA A 468 -1.35 16.37 -2.95
C ALA A 468 -1.03 15.63 -4.26
N GLY A 469 -0.49 14.43 -4.16
CA GLY A 469 -0.06 13.65 -5.31
C GLY A 469 -1.19 12.91 -6.03
N VAL A 470 -2.32 12.66 -5.37
CA VAL A 470 -3.49 11.93 -5.89
C VAL A 470 -4.75 12.74 -5.66
N LEU A 471 -5.39 13.17 -6.72
CA LEU A 471 -6.58 14.02 -6.65
C LEU A 471 -7.81 13.28 -7.17
N TYR A 472 -8.97 13.58 -6.59
CA TYR A 472 -10.26 13.10 -7.09
C TYR A 472 -11.35 14.17 -6.95
N VAL A 473 -12.31 14.12 -7.88
CA VAL A 473 -13.45 15.03 -7.94
C VAL A 473 -14.72 14.20 -7.98
N ASN A 474 -15.72 14.54 -7.16
CA ASN A 474 -17.06 13.93 -7.11
C ASN A 474 -17.05 12.40 -7.12
N ARG A 475 -16.08 11.80 -6.44
CA ARG A 475 -15.90 10.36 -6.48
C ARG A 475 -16.63 9.68 -5.33
N ARG A 476 -17.74 9.04 -5.62
CA ARG A 476 -18.58 8.29 -4.68
C ARG A 476 -17.85 7.15 -3.95
N ALA A 477 -16.78 6.64 -4.52
CA ALA A 477 -15.95 5.61 -3.90
C ALA A 477 -14.78 6.18 -3.08
N GLY A 478 -14.57 7.51 -3.10
CA GLY A 478 -13.42 8.15 -2.46
C GLY A 478 -12.08 7.84 -3.13
N ALA A 479 -10.97 8.33 -2.56
CA ALA A 479 -9.63 8.17 -3.12
C ALA A 479 -9.10 6.74 -3.08
N THR A 480 -9.54 5.95 -2.12
CA THR A 480 -8.97 4.65 -1.80
C THR A 480 -9.43 3.52 -2.70
N THR A 481 -10.47 3.73 -3.46
CA THR A 481 -11.05 2.76 -4.37
C THR A 481 -10.75 3.15 -5.80
N GLY A 482 -9.79 2.45 -6.43
CA GLY A 482 -9.47 2.61 -7.83
C GLY A 482 -8.13 3.24 -8.11
N ALA A 483 -7.24 3.29 -7.13
CA ALA A 483 -5.83 3.27 -7.42
C ALA A 483 -5.52 1.90 -8.00
N TRP A 484 -5.59 1.78 -9.32
CA TRP A 484 -5.31 0.54 -10.04
C TRP A 484 -4.21 0.81 -11.05
N PRO A 485 -3.29 -0.15 -11.29
CA PRO A 485 -2.20 0.05 -12.23
C PRO A 485 -2.69 0.52 -13.60
N GLY A 486 -2.15 1.64 -14.07
CA GLY A 486 -2.53 2.24 -15.35
C GLY A 486 -3.85 3.03 -15.36
N VAL A 487 -4.61 3.02 -14.26
CA VAL A 487 -5.85 3.82 -14.11
C VAL A 487 -5.57 5.10 -13.33
N GLN A 488 -4.84 4.97 -12.22
CA GLN A 488 -4.45 6.11 -11.39
C GLN A 488 -3.05 5.88 -10.85
N ALA A 489 -2.13 6.80 -11.11
CA ALA A 489 -0.84 6.82 -10.44
C ALA A 489 -1.01 7.14 -8.95
N PHE A 490 -0.18 6.55 -8.10
CA PHE A 490 -0.31 6.68 -6.66
C PHE A 490 1.03 6.98 -6.00
N GLY A 491 1.18 8.18 -5.43
CA GLY A 491 2.39 8.60 -4.73
C GLY A 491 2.19 9.94 -4.04
N GLY A 492 2.98 10.17 -2.99
CA GLY A 492 2.84 11.31 -2.10
C GLY A 492 3.75 12.49 -2.43
N TRP A 493 3.24 13.68 -2.13
CA TRP A 493 4.01 14.92 -2.06
C TRP A 493 4.38 15.22 -0.59
N LYS A 494 5.23 16.21 -0.37
CA LYS A 494 5.67 16.66 0.97
C LYS A 494 6.17 15.48 1.82
N GLY A 495 5.67 15.33 3.05
CA GLY A 495 6.01 14.22 3.94
C GLY A 495 5.37 12.88 3.62
N SER A 496 4.63 12.76 2.50
CA SER A 496 4.03 11.48 2.09
C SER A 496 4.87 10.69 1.09
N GLY A 497 5.89 11.29 0.47
CA GLY A 497 6.74 10.57 -0.49
C GLY A 497 8.04 11.31 -0.83
N SER A 498 9.03 10.60 -1.39
CA SER A 498 10.38 11.14 -1.58
C SER A 498 10.74 11.49 -3.02
N THR A 499 10.17 10.83 -4.03
CA THR A 499 10.70 10.93 -5.40
C THR A 499 9.85 11.81 -6.33
N GLY A 500 8.62 12.13 -5.95
CA GLY A 500 7.65 12.81 -6.82
C GLY A 500 7.22 11.98 -8.03
N LYS A 501 7.64 10.71 -8.13
CA LYS A 501 7.17 9.74 -9.10
C LYS A 501 6.40 8.66 -8.39
N SER A 502 5.25 8.35 -8.93
CA SER A 502 4.25 7.52 -8.27
C SER A 502 4.41 6.03 -8.58
N GLY A 503 4.07 5.18 -7.64
CA GLY A 503 3.67 3.81 -7.92
C GLY A 503 2.49 3.75 -8.88
N LEU A 504 2.18 2.59 -9.45
CA LEU A 504 1.10 2.39 -10.42
C LEU A 504 1.22 3.25 -11.69
N SER A 505 2.38 3.90 -11.92
CA SER A 505 2.62 4.80 -13.04
C SER A 505 3.68 4.26 -14.00
N MET A 506 3.70 4.82 -15.21
CA MET A 506 4.68 4.51 -16.24
C MET A 506 6.14 4.84 -15.85
N TYR A 507 6.34 5.67 -14.83
CA TYR A 507 7.66 6.11 -14.38
C TYR A 507 8.25 5.22 -13.27
N TYR A 508 7.49 4.25 -12.76
CA TYR A 508 7.90 3.54 -11.54
C TYR A 508 9.13 2.66 -11.75
N VAL A 509 9.17 1.85 -12.82
CA VAL A 509 10.30 0.93 -13.09
C VAL A 509 11.60 1.69 -13.31
N ALA A 510 11.54 2.87 -13.94
CA ALA A 510 12.72 3.70 -14.20
C ALA A 510 13.43 4.18 -12.90
N GLN A 511 12.74 4.24 -11.76
CA GLN A 511 13.34 4.62 -10.47
C GLN A 511 14.33 3.58 -9.93
N PHE A 512 14.27 2.35 -10.43
CA PHE A 512 15.18 1.24 -10.07
C PHE A 512 16.40 1.15 -11.00
N LEU A 513 16.58 2.14 -11.87
CA LEU A 513 17.59 2.19 -12.90
C LEU A 513 18.38 3.51 -12.84
N ARG A 514 19.59 3.49 -13.37
CA ARG A 514 20.44 4.67 -13.55
C ARG A 514 20.93 4.76 -14.99
N GLU A 515 20.99 5.97 -15.51
CA GLU A 515 21.41 6.21 -16.88
C GLU A 515 22.93 6.02 -17.08
N GLN A 516 23.27 5.41 -18.21
CA GLN A 516 24.63 5.31 -18.70
C GLN A 516 24.66 5.71 -20.17
N SER A 517 25.51 6.65 -20.54
CA SER A 517 25.71 7.05 -21.93
C SER A 517 26.85 6.26 -22.55
N HIS A 518 26.63 5.72 -23.75
CA HIS A 518 27.66 5.03 -24.54
C HIS A 518 27.95 5.84 -25.79
N THR A 519 29.25 5.95 -26.14
CA THR A 519 29.72 6.46 -27.43
C THR A 519 30.75 5.43 -27.97
N VAL A 520 30.44 4.91 -29.13
CA VAL A 520 31.32 3.97 -29.86
C VAL A 520 31.66 4.59 -31.20
N VAL A 521 32.93 4.56 -31.61
CA VAL A 521 33.39 5.06 -32.90
C VAL A 521 33.98 3.88 -33.64
N ASP A 522 33.51 3.62 -34.89
CA ASP A 522 33.98 2.55 -35.79
C ASP A 522 35.32 2.87 -36.42
#